data_4321224d8c7cf4e6c64b318ef47c507f
#
_entry.id   4321224d8c7cf4e6c64b318ef47c507f
#
_cell.length_a   1.000
_cell.length_b   1.000
_cell.length_c   1.000
_cell.angle_alpha   90.00
_cell.angle_beta   90.00
_cell.angle_gamma   90.00
#
_symmetry.space_group_name_H-M   'P 1'
#
loop_
_entity.id
_entity.type
_entity.pdbx_description
1 polymer ?
#
loop_
_entity_poly.entity_id
_entity_poly.type
_entity_poly.pdbx_seq_one_letter_code
_entity_poly.pdbx_strand_id
1 'polypeptide(L)'
;MMGMVGLTRTGRFTGVGIVLMLVALSAGCLGRSPAADHFVLGSNGLLSIDRRAPDLAVLIGPVRLPAYLDRPQMARLHSGGEVELDEYARWLGGFETNFLRAVSLGVARQLGSIRVTTFPSSAGFPFDAQIRIHIDDFVVVDDELLRVRIRCAVLREQSGAPPVFFLHEVSIPLEDDSTEGVVNAHDKALASFVGQIVAELALIHRHLGD
;
A
#
# COMPACT_ATOMS: atom_id res chain seq x y z
N MET A 1 -62.04 18.48 -65.39
CA MET A 1 -62.34 18.17 -63.98
C MET A 1 -61.00 17.87 -63.30
N MET A 2 -60.56 18.82 -62.48
CA MET A 2 -59.25 18.83 -61.80
C MET A 2 -59.34 18.08 -60.48
N GLY A 3 -58.50 17.12 -60.29
CA GLY A 3 -58.31 16.44 -59.00
C GLY A 3 -56.97 16.89 -58.34
N MET A 4 -57.12 17.67 -57.30
CA MET A 4 -55.95 18.18 -56.49
C MET A 4 -55.44 17.10 -55.59
N VAL A 5 -54.17 16.71 -55.76
CA VAL A 5 -53.49 15.79 -54.92
C VAL A 5 -52.89 16.55 -53.67
N GLY A 6 -53.44 16.28 -52.50
CA GLY A 6 -53.00 16.84 -51.25
C GLY A 6 -51.66 16.19 -50.83
N LEU A 7 -50.56 16.95 -50.81
CA LEU A 7 -49.27 16.52 -50.29
C LEU A 7 -49.28 16.56 -48.73
N THR A 8 -49.25 15.40 -48.09
CA THR A 8 -49.28 15.26 -46.65
C THR A 8 -47.93 15.64 -46.04
N ARG A 9 -47.97 16.59 -45.11
CA ARG A 9 -46.86 17.27 -44.41
C ARG A 9 -46.34 16.51 -43.21
N THR A 10 -46.42 15.18 -43.24
CA THR A 10 -46.13 14.30 -42.08
C THR A 10 -44.64 13.89 -41.90
N GLY A 11 -43.78 14.14 -42.90
CA GLY A 11 -42.37 13.67 -42.85
C GLY A 11 -41.39 14.53 -42.03
N ARG A 12 -41.76 15.75 -41.63
CA ARG A 12 -40.81 16.66 -40.94
C ARG A 12 -40.78 16.50 -39.43
N PHE A 13 -41.83 15.98 -38.81
CA PHE A 13 -41.88 15.77 -37.35
C PHE A 13 -41.20 14.50 -36.91
N THR A 14 -41.13 13.45 -37.75
CA THR A 14 -40.44 12.21 -37.46
C THR A 14 -38.92 12.39 -37.38
N GLY A 15 -38.33 13.23 -38.23
CA GLY A 15 -36.89 13.53 -38.24
C GLY A 15 -36.42 14.30 -37.00
N VAL A 16 -37.22 15.26 -36.53
CA VAL A 16 -36.93 16.06 -35.34
C VAL A 16 -36.98 15.20 -34.08
N GLY A 17 -37.93 14.26 -33.99
CA GLY A 17 -38.02 13.34 -32.86
C GLY A 17 -36.82 12.40 -32.75
N ILE A 18 -36.31 11.88 -33.87
CA ILE A 18 -35.12 11.00 -33.91
C ILE A 18 -33.85 11.78 -33.53
N VAL A 19 -33.67 13.00 -33.97
CA VAL A 19 -32.52 13.85 -33.63
C VAL A 19 -32.53 14.20 -32.13
N LEU A 20 -33.70 14.56 -31.58
CA LEU A 20 -33.82 14.83 -30.12
C LEU A 20 -33.56 13.58 -29.28
N MET A 21 -33.97 12.41 -29.72
CA MET A 21 -33.69 11.14 -29.04
C MET A 21 -32.20 10.78 -29.10
N LEU A 22 -31.52 11.03 -30.22
CA LEU A 22 -30.08 10.83 -30.36
C LEU A 22 -29.26 11.79 -29.49
N VAL A 23 -29.69 13.04 -29.37
CA VAL A 23 -29.06 14.05 -28.49
C VAL A 23 -29.28 13.70 -27.02
N ALA A 24 -30.45 13.20 -26.63
CA ALA A 24 -30.73 12.75 -25.28
C ALA A 24 -29.89 11.50 -24.88
N LEU A 25 -29.65 10.59 -25.80
CA LEU A 25 -28.79 9.40 -25.60
C LEU A 25 -27.31 9.77 -25.49
N SER A 26 -26.84 10.81 -26.15
CA SER A 26 -25.46 11.30 -26.04
C SER A 26 -25.17 12.09 -24.75
N ALA A 27 -26.19 12.65 -24.09
CA ALA A 27 -26.04 13.35 -22.81
C ALA A 27 -25.83 12.42 -21.60
N GLY A 28 -26.08 11.12 -21.73
CA GLY A 28 -25.92 10.12 -20.67
C GLY A 28 -24.47 9.80 -20.28
N CYS A 29 -23.46 10.20 -21.07
CA CYS A 29 -22.04 9.88 -20.83
C CYS A 29 -21.25 10.95 -20.05
N LEU A 30 -21.90 11.98 -19.51
CA LEU A 30 -21.27 13.03 -18.70
C LEU A 30 -21.21 12.70 -17.21
N GLY A 31 -21.31 11.42 -16.84
CA GLY A 31 -21.07 10.95 -15.48
C GLY A 31 -19.60 11.20 -15.09
N ARG A 32 -19.34 12.11 -14.15
CA ARG A 32 -18.01 12.32 -13.58
C ARG A 32 -17.74 11.18 -12.62
N SER A 33 -16.79 10.29 -12.95
CA SER A 33 -16.32 9.28 -11.99
C SER A 33 -15.78 9.97 -10.74
N PRO A 34 -16.10 9.49 -9.54
CA PRO A 34 -15.48 10.00 -8.31
C PRO A 34 -13.96 9.96 -8.41
N ALA A 35 -13.29 10.97 -7.86
CA ALA A 35 -11.83 10.96 -7.76
C ALA A 35 -11.40 9.91 -6.73
N ALA A 36 -10.32 9.21 -7.00
CA ALA A 36 -9.73 8.29 -6.03
C ALA A 36 -8.98 9.07 -4.95
N ASP A 37 -9.16 8.67 -3.69
CA ASP A 37 -8.41 9.19 -2.56
C ASP A 37 -7.06 8.47 -2.45
N HIS A 38 -6.02 9.24 -2.09
CA HIS A 38 -4.66 8.72 -2.01
C HIS A 38 -4.15 8.78 -0.57
N PHE A 39 -3.64 7.66 -0.10
CA PHE A 39 -3.18 7.47 1.27
C PHE A 39 -1.69 7.16 1.33
N VAL A 40 -1.08 7.48 2.46
CA VAL A 40 0.36 7.26 2.71
C VAL A 40 0.51 6.50 4.03
N LEU A 41 1.22 5.37 4.01
CA LEU A 41 1.52 4.58 5.21
C LEU A 41 2.45 5.34 6.17
N GLY A 42 2.26 5.16 7.47
CA GLY A 42 3.10 5.76 8.51
C GLY A 42 2.91 7.26 8.65
N SER A 43 1.77 7.80 8.21
CA SER A 43 1.45 9.23 8.32
C SER A 43 1.01 9.64 9.72
N ASN A 44 0.43 8.74 10.50
CA ASN A 44 -0.22 9.03 11.79
C ASN A 44 0.75 9.13 12.98
N GLY A 45 2.06 9.26 12.74
CA GLY A 45 3.03 9.56 13.80
C GLY A 45 3.22 8.48 14.87
N LEU A 46 2.74 7.24 14.62
CA LEU A 46 2.82 6.11 15.56
C LEU A 46 4.26 5.64 15.85
N LEU A 47 5.25 6.21 15.18
CA LEU A 47 6.65 5.83 15.31
C LEU A 47 7.34 6.76 16.30
N SER A 48 7.56 6.29 17.51
CA SER A 48 8.33 7.00 18.53
C SER A 48 9.80 7.16 18.13
N ILE A 49 10.45 8.23 18.62
CA ILE A 49 11.90 8.38 18.49
C ILE A 49 12.52 7.68 19.70
N ASP A 50 13.35 6.67 19.43
CA ASP A 50 14.20 6.01 20.43
C ASP A 50 15.65 6.07 19.89
N ARG A 51 16.65 5.92 20.73
CA ARG A 51 18.08 6.00 20.34
C ARG A 51 18.80 4.72 20.72
N ARG A 52 18.31 3.59 20.21
CA ARG A 52 18.82 2.27 20.58
C ARG A 52 20.15 1.91 19.94
N ALA A 53 20.43 2.42 18.74
CA ALA A 53 21.69 2.16 18.03
C ALA A 53 21.94 3.28 16.98
N PRO A 54 22.36 4.49 17.40
CA PRO A 54 22.45 5.66 16.53
C PRO A 54 23.51 5.52 15.43
N ASP A 55 24.53 4.70 15.60
CA ASP A 55 25.63 4.51 14.65
C ASP A 55 25.39 3.37 13.67
N LEU A 56 24.35 2.56 13.88
CA LEU A 56 24.08 1.40 13.05
C LEU A 56 23.60 1.81 11.64
N ALA A 57 24.30 1.34 10.62
CA ALA A 57 23.91 1.54 9.23
C ALA A 57 23.07 0.37 8.75
N VAL A 58 21.85 0.65 8.25
CA VAL A 58 20.88 -0.38 7.86
C VAL A 58 20.41 -0.18 6.44
N LEU A 59 20.43 -1.26 5.65
CA LEU A 59 19.84 -1.35 4.34
C LEU A 59 18.50 -2.11 4.42
N ILE A 60 17.39 -1.45 4.15
CA ILE A 60 16.06 -2.06 4.15
C ILE A 60 15.69 -2.53 2.75
N GLY A 61 15.38 -3.80 2.64
CA GLY A 61 15.00 -4.44 1.37
C GLY A 61 16.07 -5.38 0.79
N PRO A 62 15.78 -6.02 -0.35
CA PRO A 62 14.56 -5.88 -1.14
C PRO A 62 13.30 -6.37 -0.42
N VAL A 63 12.15 -5.88 -0.88
CA VAL A 63 10.83 -6.39 -0.49
C VAL A 63 10.30 -7.30 -1.59
N ARG A 64 9.67 -8.40 -1.20
CA ARG A 64 8.87 -9.24 -2.09
C ARG A 64 7.47 -9.32 -1.53
N LEU A 65 6.47 -9.23 -2.39
CA LEU A 65 5.07 -9.25 -2.01
C LEU A 65 4.22 -9.98 -3.05
N PRO A 66 3.04 -10.47 -2.70
CA PRO A 66 2.10 -11.07 -3.63
C PRO A 66 1.62 -10.06 -4.68
N ALA A 67 1.31 -10.54 -5.89
CA ALA A 67 0.94 -9.69 -7.01
C ALA A 67 -0.33 -8.84 -6.75
N TYR A 68 -1.23 -9.28 -5.88
CA TYR A 68 -2.43 -8.53 -5.53
C TYR A 68 -2.13 -7.31 -4.62
N LEU A 69 -0.99 -7.31 -3.93
CA LEU A 69 -0.50 -6.15 -3.16
C LEU A 69 0.39 -5.22 -4.00
N ASP A 70 0.98 -5.72 -5.10
CA ASP A 70 1.81 -4.91 -6.00
C ASP A 70 0.93 -4.03 -6.91
N ARG A 71 0.06 -3.26 -6.29
CA ARG A 71 -0.90 -2.38 -6.95
C ARG A 71 -1.12 -1.12 -6.12
N PRO A 72 -1.53 -0.02 -6.77
CA PRO A 72 -1.90 1.18 -6.02
C PRO A 72 -3.21 1.04 -5.24
N GLN A 73 -4.16 0.20 -5.70
CA GLN A 73 -5.44 0.01 -5.04
C GLN A 73 -5.26 -0.70 -3.69
N MET A 74 -6.08 -0.33 -2.71
CA MET A 74 -6.18 -1.10 -1.47
C MET A 74 -6.89 -2.42 -1.76
N ALA A 75 -6.29 -3.51 -1.29
CA ALA A 75 -6.83 -4.86 -1.48
C ALA A 75 -7.58 -5.33 -0.24
N ARG A 76 -8.69 -6.02 -0.45
CA ARG A 76 -9.46 -6.76 0.56
C ARG A 76 -9.55 -8.22 0.14
N LEU A 77 -9.45 -9.14 1.07
CA LEU A 77 -9.54 -10.57 0.84
C LEU A 77 -10.81 -11.09 1.51
N HIS A 78 -11.71 -11.63 0.73
CA HIS A 78 -12.96 -12.19 1.23
C HIS A 78 -12.89 -13.71 1.41
N SER A 79 -13.79 -14.24 2.22
CA SER A 79 -13.99 -15.67 2.41
C SER A 79 -14.16 -16.37 1.07
N GLY A 80 -13.38 -17.43 0.84
CA GLY A 80 -13.34 -18.12 -0.45
C GLY A 80 -12.18 -17.71 -1.35
N GLY A 81 -11.35 -16.73 -0.96
CA GLY A 81 -10.13 -16.34 -1.69
C GLY A 81 -10.37 -15.26 -2.75
N GLU A 82 -11.54 -14.64 -2.78
CA GLU A 82 -11.81 -13.48 -3.65
C GLU A 82 -11.03 -12.28 -3.17
N VAL A 83 -10.33 -11.61 -4.10
CA VAL A 83 -9.62 -10.35 -3.85
C VAL A 83 -10.39 -9.21 -4.48
N GLU A 84 -10.88 -8.30 -3.67
CA GLU A 84 -11.46 -7.04 -4.08
C GLU A 84 -10.38 -5.95 -4.08
N LEU A 85 -10.39 -5.12 -5.12
CA LEU A 85 -9.49 -3.96 -5.24
C LEU A 85 -10.34 -2.69 -5.17
N ASP A 86 -10.07 -1.83 -4.20
CA ASP A 86 -10.79 -0.58 -4.04
C ASP A 86 -10.34 0.43 -5.09
N GLU A 87 -11.23 0.77 -6.03
CA GLU A 87 -10.93 1.72 -7.11
C GLU A 87 -10.81 3.17 -6.61
N TYR A 88 -11.34 3.48 -5.43
CA TYR A 88 -11.38 4.84 -4.87
C TYR A 88 -10.39 5.06 -3.73
N ALA A 89 -9.85 4.01 -3.12
CA ALA A 89 -8.83 4.09 -2.09
C ALA A 89 -7.50 3.50 -2.59
N ARG A 90 -6.46 4.34 -2.65
CA ARG A 90 -5.18 3.97 -3.26
C ARG A 90 -3.99 4.38 -2.42
N TRP A 91 -2.97 3.56 -2.41
CA TRP A 91 -1.66 3.92 -1.88
C TRP A 91 -0.94 4.85 -2.86
N LEU A 92 -0.50 6.02 -2.41
CA LEU A 92 0.23 6.98 -3.24
C LEU A 92 1.58 6.39 -3.68
N GLY A 93 1.74 6.16 -4.98
CA GLY A 93 2.94 5.52 -5.54
C GLY A 93 3.01 4.00 -5.38
N GLY A 94 1.90 3.34 -4.95
CA GLY A 94 1.80 1.90 -4.74
C GLY A 94 2.21 1.44 -3.34
N PHE A 95 1.79 0.22 -2.98
CA PHE A 95 1.99 -0.33 -1.65
C PHE A 95 3.48 -0.55 -1.32
N GLU A 96 4.25 -1.17 -2.21
CA GLU A 96 5.67 -1.46 -1.97
C GLU A 96 6.48 -0.21 -1.63
N THR A 97 6.33 0.83 -2.46
CA THR A 97 7.04 2.10 -2.26
C THR A 97 6.68 2.75 -0.93
N ASN A 98 5.39 2.77 -0.58
CA ASN A 98 4.91 3.30 0.70
C ASN A 98 5.44 2.49 1.89
N PHE A 99 5.38 1.17 1.78
CA PHE A 99 5.84 0.25 2.82
C PHE A 99 7.35 0.43 3.09
N LEU A 100 8.18 0.38 2.04
CA LEU A 100 9.63 0.58 2.16
C LEU A 100 9.97 1.93 2.81
N ARG A 101 9.32 3.00 2.34
CA ARG A 101 9.52 4.35 2.90
C ARG A 101 9.14 4.39 4.38
N ALA A 102 7.97 3.86 4.73
CA ALA A 102 7.45 3.91 6.08
C ALA A 102 8.29 3.05 7.05
N VAL A 103 8.69 1.84 6.64
CA VAL A 103 9.59 0.97 7.43
C VAL A 103 10.94 1.65 7.62
N SER A 104 11.54 2.17 6.56
CA SER A 104 12.85 2.85 6.63
C SER A 104 12.81 4.04 7.58
N LEU A 105 11.80 4.89 7.48
CA LEU A 105 11.63 6.03 8.38
C LEU A 105 11.40 5.59 9.82
N GLY A 106 10.59 4.56 10.04
CA GLY A 106 10.31 4.02 11.36
C GLY A 106 11.54 3.44 12.02
N VAL A 107 12.31 2.63 11.30
CA VAL A 107 13.58 2.06 11.77
C VAL A 107 14.58 3.17 12.08
N ALA A 108 14.75 4.15 11.21
CA ALA A 108 15.64 5.28 11.43
C ALA A 108 15.30 6.04 12.72
N ARG A 109 14.01 6.31 12.95
CA ARG A 109 13.53 7.02 14.16
C ARG A 109 13.76 6.22 15.43
N GLN A 110 13.40 4.93 15.45
CA GLN A 110 13.53 4.11 16.65
C GLN A 110 14.99 3.75 16.98
N LEU A 111 15.85 3.56 15.97
CA LEU A 111 17.28 3.41 16.18
C LEU A 111 17.95 4.75 16.58
N GLY A 112 17.38 5.87 16.18
CA GLY A 112 18.03 7.17 16.27
C GLY A 112 19.17 7.34 15.26
N SER A 113 19.18 6.52 14.19
CA SER A 113 20.23 6.51 13.17
C SER A 113 19.78 7.23 11.89
N ILE A 114 20.63 8.11 11.39
CA ILE A 114 20.47 8.71 10.07
C ILE A 114 21.01 7.82 8.93
N ARG A 115 21.67 6.69 9.30
CA ARG A 115 22.29 5.74 8.39
C ARG A 115 21.34 4.59 8.04
N VAL A 116 20.07 4.90 7.73
CA VAL A 116 19.08 3.94 7.27
C VAL A 116 18.67 4.32 5.85
N THR A 117 18.80 3.37 4.93
CA THR A 117 18.46 3.58 3.52
C THR A 117 17.68 2.38 2.96
N THR A 118 17.09 2.55 1.79
CA THR A 118 16.32 1.49 1.12
C THR A 118 17.12 0.88 -0.04
N PHE A 119 16.85 -0.39 -0.34
CA PHE A 119 17.37 -1.07 -1.52
C PHE A 119 16.53 -0.70 -2.78
N PRO A 120 17.16 -0.51 -3.96
CA PRO A 120 18.59 -0.46 -4.21
C PRO A 120 19.21 0.85 -3.71
N SER A 121 20.39 0.76 -3.06
CA SER A 121 21.13 1.94 -2.64
C SER A 121 22.00 2.45 -3.79
N SER A 122 21.85 3.72 -4.14
CA SER A 122 22.52 4.34 -5.30
C SER A 122 24.00 4.68 -5.10
N ALA A 123 24.51 4.61 -3.87
CA ALA A 123 25.79 5.22 -3.51
C ALA A 123 26.84 4.24 -2.96
N GLY A 124 26.72 2.93 -3.17
CA GLY A 124 27.63 1.98 -2.52
C GLY A 124 27.64 2.20 -0.99
N PHE A 125 26.50 2.48 -0.43
CA PHE A 125 26.32 2.82 0.98
C PHE A 125 26.78 1.67 1.86
N PRO A 126 27.84 1.87 2.66
CA PRO A 126 28.27 0.81 3.58
C PRO A 126 27.21 0.62 4.65
N PHE A 127 26.77 -0.61 4.83
CA PHE A 127 25.78 -0.99 5.85
C PHE A 127 26.35 -2.07 6.77
N ASP A 128 25.90 -2.07 8.00
CA ASP A 128 26.26 -3.08 9.01
C ASP A 128 25.28 -4.25 8.95
N ALA A 129 24.01 -3.94 8.64
CA ALA A 129 22.95 -4.94 8.50
C ALA A 129 22.05 -4.66 7.30
N GLN A 130 21.63 -5.72 6.60
CA GLN A 130 20.60 -5.69 5.57
C GLN A 130 19.38 -6.48 6.03
N ILE A 131 18.19 -5.91 5.86
CA ILE A 131 16.92 -6.58 6.15
C ILE A 131 16.22 -6.90 4.85
N ARG A 132 16.13 -8.19 4.53
CA ARG A 132 15.33 -8.67 3.38
C ARG A 132 13.95 -9.05 3.88
N ILE A 133 12.92 -8.60 3.17
CA ILE A 133 11.53 -8.69 3.59
C ILE A 133 10.74 -9.48 2.57
N HIS A 134 9.97 -10.46 3.04
CA HIS A 134 9.01 -11.20 2.23
C HIS A 134 7.63 -11.11 2.90
N ILE A 135 6.73 -10.37 2.28
CA ILE A 135 5.35 -10.22 2.73
C ILE A 135 4.54 -11.39 2.15
N ASP A 136 3.97 -12.21 3.02
CA ASP A 136 3.01 -13.25 2.62
C ASP A 136 1.59 -12.68 2.61
N ASP A 137 1.23 -11.91 3.66
CA ASP A 137 -0.05 -11.22 3.81
C ASP A 137 0.16 -9.82 4.40
N PHE A 138 -0.57 -8.85 3.90
CA PHE A 138 -0.75 -7.51 4.48
C PHE A 138 -2.08 -6.95 3.94
N VAL A 139 -3.18 -7.57 4.33
CA VAL A 139 -4.47 -7.40 3.67
C VAL A 139 -5.62 -7.47 4.67
N VAL A 140 -6.62 -6.64 4.47
CA VAL A 140 -7.88 -6.71 5.22
C VAL A 140 -8.63 -7.98 4.82
N VAL A 141 -9.13 -8.71 5.81
CA VAL A 141 -9.87 -9.96 5.64
C VAL A 141 -11.30 -9.77 6.12
N ASP A 142 -12.26 -10.08 5.25
CA ASP A 142 -13.71 -10.05 5.51
C ASP A 142 -14.21 -8.73 6.17
N ASP A 143 -13.53 -7.61 5.92
CA ASP A 143 -13.80 -6.29 6.51
C ASP A 143 -13.75 -6.24 8.05
N GLU A 144 -13.17 -7.26 8.68
CA GLU A 144 -13.12 -7.38 10.13
C GLU A 144 -11.73 -7.06 10.70
N LEU A 145 -10.68 -7.52 10.03
CA LEU A 145 -9.31 -7.40 10.53
C LEU A 145 -8.28 -7.26 9.41
N LEU A 146 -7.18 -6.57 9.71
CA LEU A 146 -5.97 -6.60 8.91
C LEU A 146 -5.12 -7.80 9.34
N ARG A 147 -4.87 -8.73 8.41
CA ARG A 147 -3.95 -9.84 8.59
C ARG A 147 -2.58 -9.48 8.03
N VAL A 148 -1.56 -9.65 8.86
CA VAL A 148 -0.16 -9.41 8.49
C VAL A 148 0.67 -10.64 8.75
N ARG A 149 1.43 -11.05 7.74
CA ARG A 149 2.42 -12.12 7.83
C ARG A 149 3.63 -11.77 7.00
N ILE A 150 4.76 -11.55 7.67
CA ILE A 150 6.02 -11.08 7.05
C ILE A 150 7.16 -11.94 7.54
N ARG A 151 7.90 -12.52 6.60
CA ARG A 151 9.17 -13.22 6.87
C ARG A 151 10.33 -12.29 6.60
N CYS A 152 11.28 -12.25 7.51
CA CYS A 152 12.48 -11.43 7.38
C CYS A 152 13.74 -12.24 7.53
N ALA A 153 14.78 -11.78 6.82
CA ALA A 153 16.15 -12.22 7.02
C ALA A 153 17.03 -11.00 7.29
N VAL A 154 17.72 -10.99 8.42
CA VAL A 154 18.73 -9.98 8.77
C VAL A 154 20.10 -10.54 8.43
N LEU A 155 20.77 -9.92 7.47
CA LEU A 155 22.12 -10.24 7.05
C LEU A 155 23.09 -9.24 7.68
N ARG A 156 24.22 -9.73 8.20
CA ARG A 156 25.32 -8.91 8.71
C ARG A 156 26.44 -8.89 7.68
N GLU A 157 26.85 -7.69 7.23
CA GLU A 157 27.78 -7.55 6.12
C GLU A 157 29.19 -8.07 6.47
N GLN A 158 29.69 -7.75 7.65
CA GLN A 158 31.10 -7.97 7.98
C GLN A 158 31.38 -9.17 8.87
N SER A 159 30.38 -9.88 9.35
CA SER A 159 30.59 -10.88 10.42
C SER A 159 30.82 -12.31 9.93
N GLY A 160 30.54 -12.61 8.65
CA GLY A 160 30.48 -14.00 8.16
C GLY A 160 29.46 -14.88 8.90
N ALA A 161 28.71 -14.32 9.83
CA ALA A 161 27.70 -15.03 10.60
C ALA A 161 26.47 -15.35 9.74
N PRO A 162 25.77 -16.46 10.01
CA PRO A 162 24.58 -16.80 9.27
C PRO A 162 23.47 -15.74 9.44
N PRO A 163 22.58 -15.59 8.45
CA PRO A 163 21.43 -14.72 8.58
C PRO A 163 20.54 -15.09 9.76
N VAL A 164 19.98 -14.10 10.43
CA VAL A 164 18.93 -14.29 11.44
C VAL A 164 17.57 -14.19 10.74
N PHE A 165 16.73 -15.19 10.94
CA PHE A 165 15.39 -15.23 10.38
C PHE A 165 14.36 -15.00 11.48
N PHE A 166 13.33 -14.19 11.19
CA PHE A 166 12.18 -14.05 12.07
C PHE A 166 10.88 -13.95 11.27
N LEU A 167 9.79 -14.30 11.91
CA LEU A 167 8.41 -14.15 11.41
C LEU A 167 7.72 -13.06 12.23
N HIS A 168 7.10 -12.09 11.53
CA HIS A 168 6.17 -11.16 12.11
C HIS A 168 4.76 -11.56 11.70
N GLU A 169 3.93 -11.89 12.67
CA GLU A 169 2.55 -12.30 12.43
C GLU A 169 1.64 -11.57 13.42
N VAL A 170 0.68 -10.79 12.89
CA VAL A 170 -0.27 -10.05 13.71
C VAL A 170 -1.59 -9.91 12.97
N SER A 171 -2.68 -9.91 13.74
CA SER A 171 -4.02 -9.56 13.27
C SER A 171 -4.51 -8.35 14.03
N ILE A 172 -4.85 -7.29 13.30
CA ILE A 172 -5.33 -6.02 13.86
C ILE A 172 -6.82 -5.90 13.53
N PRO A 173 -7.72 -5.95 14.51
CA PRO A 173 -9.13 -5.68 14.28
C PRO A 173 -9.32 -4.27 13.70
N LEU A 174 -10.21 -4.13 12.72
CA LEU A 174 -10.62 -2.82 12.23
C LEU A 174 -11.47 -2.12 13.29
N GLU A 175 -11.32 -0.82 13.43
CA GLU A 175 -12.20 0.00 14.30
C GLU A 175 -13.55 0.22 13.62
N ASP A 176 -13.52 0.35 12.30
CA ASP A 176 -14.66 0.41 11.40
C ASP A 176 -14.20 -0.01 9.98
N ASP A 177 -15.13 -0.19 9.05
CA ASP A 177 -14.90 -0.60 7.68
C ASP A 177 -14.52 0.55 6.73
N SER A 178 -14.44 1.78 7.27
CA SER A 178 -14.04 2.96 6.50
C SER A 178 -12.59 2.84 5.99
N THR A 179 -12.27 3.55 4.94
CA THR A 179 -10.90 3.63 4.43
C THR A 179 -9.93 4.16 5.49
N GLU A 180 -10.38 5.09 6.34
CA GLU A 180 -9.56 5.62 7.43
C GLU A 180 -9.30 4.55 8.51
N GLY A 181 -10.31 3.75 8.89
CA GLY A 181 -10.16 2.60 9.78
C GLY A 181 -9.16 1.58 9.23
N VAL A 182 -9.23 1.30 7.93
CA VAL A 182 -8.26 0.44 7.23
C VAL A 182 -6.84 0.99 7.29
N VAL A 183 -6.65 2.28 6.98
CA VAL A 183 -5.32 2.94 7.03
C VAL A 183 -4.76 2.91 8.46
N ASN A 184 -5.59 3.19 9.47
CA ASN A 184 -5.19 3.13 10.87
C ASN A 184 -4.72 1.72 11.29
N ALA A 185 -5.41 0.67 10.83
CA ALA A 185 -4.99 -0.70 11.09
C ALA A 185 -3.63 -1.01 10.43
N HIS A 186 -3.41 -0.54 9.20
CA HIS A 186 -2.13 -0.69 8.51
C HIS A 186 -1.00 0.05 9.25
N ASP A 187 -1.22 1.25 9.75
CA ASP A 187 -0.24 2.02 10.52
C ASP A 187 0.11 1.34 11.84
N LYS A 188 -0.89 0.77 12.55
CA LYS A 188 -0.65 -0.01 13.77
C LYS A 188 0.19 -1.26 13.51
N ALA A 189 -0.12 -2.01 12.45
CA ALA A 189 0.64 -3.18 12.06
C ALA A 189 2.08 -2.82 11.67
N LEU A 190 2.25 -1.74 10.92
CA LEU A 190 3.55 -1.20 10.54
C LEU A 190 4.39 -0.84 11.78
N ALA A 191 3.81 -0.14 12.76
CA ALA A 191 4.50 0.23 13.99
C ALA A 191 4.98 -1.00 14.78
N SER A 192 4.15 -2.03 14.86
CA SER A 192 4.48 -3.32 15.47
C SER A 192 5.63 -4.00 14.75
N PHE A 193 5.59 -4.06 13.43
CA PHE A 193 6.64 -4.65 12.60
C PHE A 193 7.98 -3.92 12.74
N VAL A 194 7.97 -2.59 12.68
CA VAL A 194 9.17 -1.77 12.90
C VAL A 194 9.76 -2.00 14.28
N GLY A 195 8.92 -2.10 15.33
CA GLY A 195 9.34 -2.41 16.68
C GLY A 195 10.10 -3.73 16.76
N GLN A 196 9.63 -4.78 16.10
CA GLN A 196 10.31 -6.07 16.04
C GLN A 196 11.64 -5.99 15.29
N ILE A 197 11.69 -5.33 14.13
CA ILE A 197 12.94 -5.11 13.39
C ILE A 197 13.99 -4.45 14.29
N VAL A 198 13.60 -3.38 14.98
CA VAL A 198 14.52 -2.62 15.84
C VAL A 198 15.01 -3.46 17.03
N ALA A 199 14.14 -4.31 17.59
CA ALA A 199 14.54 -5.24 18.64
C ALA A 199 15.62 -6.23 18.15
N GLU A 200 15.44 -6.82 16.97
CA GLU A 200 16.42 -7.74 16.37
C GLU A 200 17.75 -7.03 16.05
N LEU A 201 17.68 -5.81 15.48
CA LEU A 201 18.88 -5.02 15.19
C LEU A 201 19.63 -4.61 16.46
N ALA A 202 18.94 -4.28 17.53
CA ALA A 202 19.57 -3.94 18.82
C ALA A 202 20.27 -5.14 19.47
N LEU A 203 19.76 -6.35 19.26
CA LEU A 203 20.43 -7.59 19.68
C LEU A 203 21.74 -7.80 18.90
N ILE A 204 21.69 -7.61 17.59
CA ILE A 204 22.84 -7.73 16.70
C ILE A 204 23.92 -6.69 17.04
N HIS A 205 23.50 -5.43 17.26
CA HIS A 205 24.43 -4.34 17.59
C HIS A 205 25.22 -4.59 18.89
N ARG A 206 24.57 -5.14 19.90
CA ARG A 206 25.24 -5.51 21.16
C ARG A 206 26.33 -6.55 20.97
N HIS A 207 26.13 -7.52 20.07
CA HIS A 207 27.11 -8.56 19.77
C HIS A 207 28.25 -8.10 18.84
N LEU A 208 28.15 -6.90 18.25
CA LEU A 208 29.22 -6.30 17.45
C LEU A 208 30.16 -5.42 18.30
N GLY A 209 29.74 -5.06 19.52
CA GLY A 209 30.50 -4.24 20.47
C GLY A 209 31.31 -5.02 21.48
N ASP A 210 31.11 -6.34 21.54
CA ASP A 210 31.89 -7.29 22.36
C ASP A 210 32.94 -8.01 21.48
#